data_914be203bc918ce92dbd0e91c40c0d38
#
_entry.id   914be203bc918ce92dbd0e91c40c0d38
#
_cell.length_a   1.000
_cell.length_b   1.000
_cell.length_c   1.000
_cell.angle_alpha   90.00
_cell.angle_beta   90.00
_cell.angle_gamma   90.00
#
_symmetry.space_group_name_H-M   'P 1'
#
loop_
_entity.id
_entity.type
_entity.pdbx_description
1 polymer ?
#
loop_
_entity_poly.entity_id
_entity_poly.type
_entity_poly.pdbx_seq_one_letter_code
_entity_poly.pdbx_strand_id
1 'polypeptide(L)'
;MKSHARVVIIGGGSLGVNLLYHLTKEGWTDIALVEKGELTSGSTWHAAGLCSNFIGNMTVSQIHDYTIKLYNEILPQETGLDSTFHKTGSIRVGFTKTEEEWFRNLESRSKNVGFEFNFITKAEAQKLNPFMNFDKARVIVNTPNDGHVDPTSVVMPLAKLSR
;
A
#
# COMPACT_ATOMS: atom_id res chain seq x y z
N MET A 1 -3.91 33.60 9.83
CA MET A 1 -3.09 32.68 9.05
C MET A 1 -1.70 32.64 9.68
N LYS A 2 -1.08 31.46 9.88
CA LYS A 2 0.25 31.30 10.46
C LYS A 2 1.27 31.93 9.50
N SER A 3 2.14 32.81 9.95
CA SER A 3 3.13 33.50 9.11
C SER A 3 4.45 32.74 8.96
N HIS A 4 4.71 31.80 9.86
CA HIS A 4 5.92 30.97 9.89
C HIS A 4 5.58 29.54 10.32
N ALA A 5 6.33 28.58 9.83
CA ALA A 5 6.33 27.21 10.31
C ALA A 5 7.73 26.61 10.15
N ARG A 6 8.09 25.70 11.05
CA ARG A 6 9.36 24.98 10.98
C ARG A 6 9.43 24.07 9.75
N VAL A 7 8.28 23.49 9.39
CA VAL A 7 8.13 22.67 8.18
C VAL A 7 6.89 23.12 7.42
N VAL A 8 7.03 23.35 6.13
CA VAL A 8 5.91 23.61 5.21
C VAL A 8 5.84 22.48 4.18
N ILE A 9 4.73 21.75 4.18
CA ILE A 9 4.44 20.69 3.22
C ILE A 9 3.56 21.29 2.11
N ILE A 10 4.01 21.20 0.87
CA ILE A 10 3.28 21.71 -0.30
C ILE A 10 2.60 20.55 -1.01
N GLY A 11 1.27 20.55 -1.01
CA GLY A 11 0.40 19.55 -1.63
C GLY A 11 -0.29 18.66 -0.62
N GLY A 12 -1.62 18.60 -0.71
CA GLY A 12 -2.52 17.80 0.14
C GLY A 12 -2.91 16.45 -0.46
N GLY A 13 -2.06 15.88 -1.30
CA GLY A 13 -2.21 14.51 -1.78
C GLY A 13 -1.67 13.46 -0.81
N SER A 14 -1.67 12.20 -1.23
CA SER A 14 -1.23 11.05 -0.43
C SER A 14 0.14 11.27 0.20
N LEU A 15 1.13 11.72 -0.56
CA LEU A 15 2.50 11.93 -0.03
C LEU A 15 2.55 13.02 1.03
N GLY A 16 1.94 14.19 0.77
CA GLY A 16 2.00 15.31 1.70
C GLY A 16 1.25 15.04 3.00
N VAL A 17 0.08 14.41 2.91
CA VAL A 17 -0.71 14.07 4.11
C VAL A 17 -0.05 12.95 4.92
N ASN A 18 0.52 11.94 4.28
CA ASN A 18 1.30 10.91 4.99
C ASN A 18 2.53 11.52 5.68
N LEU A 19 3.24 12.43 5.01
CA LEU A 19 4.38 13.13 5.64
C LEU A 19 3.92 13.93 6.87
N LEU A 20 2.82 14.67 6.76
CA LEU A 20 2.25 15.41 7.88
C LEU A 20 1.92 14.48 9.05
N TYR A 21 1.20 13.39 8.78
CA TYR A 21 0.83 12.40 9.79
C TYR A 21 2.05 11.84 10.52
N HIS A 22 3.06 11.37 9.79
CA HIS A 22 4.24 10.76 10.39
C HIS A 22 5.08 11.78 11.17
N LEU A 23 5.24 13.01 10.69
CA LEU A 23 5.92 14.07 11.45
C LEU A 23 5.17 14.38 12.75
N THR A 24 3.84 14.42 12.72
CA THR A 24 3.03 14.60 13.92
C THR A 24 3.22 13.44 14.91
N LYS A 25 3.26 12.21 14.43
CA LYS A 25 3.56 11.02 15.25
C LYS A 25 4.95 11.07 15.89
N GLU A 26 5.93 11.66 15.21
CA GLU A 26 7.28 11.92 15.74
C GLU A 26 7.35 13.14 16.68
N GLY A 27 6.22 13.73 17.03
CA GLY A 27 6.14 14.85 17.97
C GLY A 27 6.42 16.24 17.40
N TRP A 28 6.43 16.38 16.08
CA TRP A 28 6.58 17.70 15.45
C TRP A 28 5.27 18.48 15.52
N THR A 29 5.29 19.70 16.05
CA THR A 29 4.10 20.53 16.29
C THR A 29 4.04 21.79 15.43
N ASP A 30 5.18 22.23 14.88
CA ASP A 30 5.28 23.46 14.08
C ASP A 30 5.34 23.14 12.58
N ILE A 31 4.27 22.53 12.09
CA ILE A 31 4.12 22.10 10.69
C ILE A 31 2.93 22.83 10.07
N ALA A 32 3.04 23.15 8.78
CA ALA A 32 1.94 23.64 7.97
C ALA A 32 1.85 22.82 6.67
N LEU A 33 0.67 22.34 6.33
CA LEU A 33 0.38 21.79 5.03
C LEU A 33 -0.42 22.81 4.22
N VAL A 34 0.01 23.11 3.02
CA VAL A 34 -0.66 24.01 2.09
C VAL A 34 -1.10 23.24 0.84
N GLU A 35 -2.36 23.40 0.48
CA GLU A 35 -2.98 22.81 -0.71
C GLU A 35 -3.74 23.92 -1.44
N LYS A 36 -3.61 23.97 -2.77
CA LYS A 36 -4.27 24.99 -3.60
C LYS A 36 -5.75 24.70 -3.86
N GLY A 37 -6.16 23.46 -3.72
CA GLY A 37 -7.52 22.98 -3.95
C GLY A 37 -8.03 22.19 -2.75
N GLU A 38 -8.77 21.12 -3.01
CA GLU A 38 -9.19 20.18 -1.99
C GLU A 38 -8.13 19.09 -1.79
N LEU A 39 -8.08 18.52 -0.58
CA LEU A 39 -7.22 17.37 -0.32
C LEU A 39 -7.53 16.25 -1.33
N THR A 40 -6.51 15.57 -1.80
CA THR A 40 -6.57 14.46 -2.77
C THR A 40 -6.99 14.82 -4.20
N SER A 41 -7.38 16.07 -4.49
CA SER A 41 -7.89 16.46 -5.81
C SER A 41 -6.88 16.38 -6.97
N GLY A 42 -5.60 16.19 -6.67
CA GLY A 42 -4.53 15.99 -7.66
C GLY A 42 -4.41 14.54 -8.12
N SER A 43 -3.19 14.02 -8.19
CA SER A 43 -2.90 12.65 -8.68
C SER A 43 -3.46 11.55 -7.78
N THR A 44 -3.75 11.84 -6.51
CA THR A 44 -4.16 10.83 -5.54
C THR A 44 -5.46 10.12 -5.93
N TRP A 45 -6.51 10.86 -6.29
CA TRP A 45 -7.78 10.25 -6.63
C TRP A 45 -7.77 9.48 -7.96
N HIS A 46 -6.77 9.74 -8.83
CA HIS A 46 -6.58 8.98 -10.08
C HIS A 46 -5.88 7.64 -9.88
N ALA A 47 -5.33 7.36 -8.69
CA ALA A 47 -4.60 6.14 -8.44
C ALA A 47 -5.54 4.92 -8.43
N ALA A 48 -5.05 3.79 -8.93
CA ALA A 48 -5.80 2.53 -8.92
C ALA A 48 -6.04 1.96 -7.51
N GLY A 49 -5.35 2.50 -6.51
CA GLY A 49 -5.50 2.08 -5.11
C GLY A 49 -4.94 0.70 -4.79
N LEU A 50 -4.17 0.08 -5.67
CA LEU A 50 -3.58 -1.23 -5.43
C LEU A 50 -2.46 -1.16 -4.40
N CYS A 51 -2.56 -1.99 -3.37
CA CYS A 51 -1.57 -2.13 -2.30
C CYS A 51 -0.99 -3.54 -2.36
N SER A 52 0.24 -3.66 -2.88
CA SER A 52 0.87 -4.96 -3.13
C SER A 52 2.28 -5.03 -2.55
N ASN A 53 2.59 -6.17 -1.94
CA ASN A 53 3.93 -6.51 -1.45
C ASN A 53 4.84 -7.10 -2.53
N PHE A 54 4.35 -7.30 -3.74
CA PHE A 54 5.12 -7.86 -4.84
C PHE A 54 6.09 -6.82 -5.44
N ILE A 55 7.16 -6.50 -4.72
CA ILE A 55 8.12 -5.44 -5.04
C ILE A 55 9.55 -5.98 -5.05
N GLY A 56 10.30 -5.65 -6.11
CA GLY A 56 11.68 -6.11 -6.32
C GLY A 56 12.77 -5.41 -5.47
N ASN A 57 12.44 -4.35 -4.74
CA ASN A 57 13.38 -3.60 -3.91
C ASN A 57 13.05 -3.77 -2.43
N MET A 58 14.06 -4.12 -1.60
CA MET A 58 13.87 -4.43 -0.18
C MET A 58 13.30 -3.25 0.62
N THR A 59 13.88 -2.07 0.47
CA THR A 59 13.42 -0.87 1.20
C THR A 59 11.99 -0.50 0.81
N VAL A 60 11.67 -0.58 -0.48
CA VAL A 60 10.32 -0.31 -0.96
C VAL A 60 9.33 -1.38 -0.46
N SER A 61 9.74 -2.65 -0.40
CA SER A 61 8.90 -3.72 0.20
C SER A 61 8.58 -3.46 1.67
N GLN A 62 9.54 -2.97 2.45
CA GLN A 62 9.30 -2.59 3.86
C GLN A 62 8.31 -1.44 3.98
N ILE A 63 8.41 -0.43 3.10
CA ILE A 63 7.46 0.69 3.06
C ILE A 63 6.05 0.20 2.67
N HIS A 64 5.95 -0.70 1.70
CA HIS A 64 4.66 -1.27 1.29
C HIS A 64 4.02 -2.12 2.38
N ASP A 65 4.77 -2.99 3.04
CA ASP A 65 4.28 -3.79 4.16
C ASP A 65 3.77 -2.91 5.31
N TYR A 66 4.55 -1.89 5.67
CA TYR A 66 4.12 -0.89 6.65
C TYR A 66 2.85 -0.16 6.20
N THR A 67 2.75 0.23 4.92
CA THR A 67 1.58 0.94 4.38
C THR A 67 0.33 0.08 4.44
N ILE A 68 0.44 -1.21 4.13
CA ILE A 68 -0.69 -2.16 4.23
C ILE A 68 -1.14 -2.27 5.70
N LYS A 69 -0.21 -2.41 6.64
CA LYS A 69 -0.52 -2.42 8.08
C LYS A 69 -1.14 -1.11 8.55
N LEU A 70 -0.61 0.02 8.07
CA LEU A 70 -1.17 1.34 8.40
C LEU A 70 -2.64 1.42 8.00
N TYR A 71 -3.00 1.03 6.79
CA TYR A 71 -4.36 1.14 6.28
C TYR A 71 -5.31 0.09 6.87
N ASN A 72 -4.83 -1.13 7.07
CA ASN A 72 -5.66 -2.24 7.53
C ASN A 72 -5.84 -2.28 9.05
N GLU A 73 -4.86 -1.86 9.83
CA GLU A 73 -4.81 -2.05 11.27
C GLU A 73 -4.68 -0.74 12.06
N ILE A 74 -3.67 0.07 11.74
CA ILE A 74 -3.32 1.25 12.55
C ILE A 74 -4.39 2.34 12.43
N LEU A 75 -4.78 2.72 11.21
CA LEU A 75 -5.79 3.75 11.02
C LEU A 75 -7.15 3.39 11.63
N PRO A 76 -7.69 2.18 11.47
CA PRO A 76 -8.92 1.78 12.17
C PRO A 76 -8.81 1.89 13.68
N GLN A 77 -7.68 1.46 14.26
CA GLN A 77 -7.46 1.55 15.71
C GLN A 77 -7.40 3.01 16.21
N GLU A 78 -6.72 3.88 15.48
CA GLU A 78 -6.56 5.29 15.87
C GLU A 78 -7.82 6.14 15.61
N THR A 79 -8.60 5.80 14.62
CA THR A 79 -9.81 6.57 14.24
C THR A 79 -11.09 6.04 14.84
N GLY A 80 -11.13 4.75 15.24
CA GLY A 80 -12.33 4.04 15.61
C GLY A 80 -13.29 3.79 14.43
N LEU A 81 -12.83 3.96 13.19
CA LEU A 81 -13.60 3.70 11.97
C LEU A 81 -13.23 2.34 11.39
N ASP A 82 -14.12 1.77 10.58
CA ASP A 82 -13.84 0.56 9.84
C ASP A 82 -12.68 0.78 8.85
N SER A 83 -11.92 -0.26 8.62
CA SER A 83 -10.85 -0.24 7.61
C SER A 83 -11.45 -0.04 6.22
N THR A 84 -10.89 0.91 5.48
CA THR A 84 -11.18 1.10 4.04
C THR A 84 -10.26 0.25 3.15
N PHE A 85 -9.37 -0.54 3.76
CA PHE A 85 -8.51 -1.49 3.05
C PHE A 85 -9.28 -2.80 2.79
N HIS A 86 -9.43 -3.13 1.52
CA HIS A 86 -10.05 -4.39 1.09
C HIS A 86 -8.96 -5.43 0.85
N LYS A 87 -8.78 -6.33 1.84
CA LYS A 87 -7.81 -7.41 1.79
C LYS A 87 -8.29 -8.53 0.86
N THR A 88 -8.05 -8.38 -0.43
CA THR A 88 -8.46 -9.34 -1.47
C THR A 88 -7.38 -10.35 -1.83
N GLY A 89 -6.16 -10.11 -1.38
CA GLY A 89 -4.99 -10.79 -1.88
C GLY A 89 -4.63 -10.37 -3.31
N SER A 90 -3.54 -10.89 -3.83
CA SER A 90 -3.20 -10.77 -5.25
C SER A 90 -2.58 -12.05 -5.81
N ILE A 91 -2.80 -12.28 -7.11
CA ILE A 91 -2.20 -13.39 -7.86
C ILE A 91 -1.25 -12.79 -8.90
N ARG A 92 -0.02 -13.31 -8.94
CA ARG A 92 0.97 -12.99 -9.97
C ARG A 92 1.31 -14.25 -10.76
N VAL A 93 1.38 -14.10 -12.07
CA VAL A 93 1.64 -15.20 -12.98
C VAL A 93 2.88 -14.92 -13.79
N GLY A 94 3.81 -15.85 -13.80
CA GLY A 94 4.99 -15.82 -14.67
C GLY A 94 4.90 -16.93 -15.73
N PHE A 95 5.37 -16.62 -16.91
CA PHE A 95 5.29 -17.50 -18.09
C PHE A 95 6.67 -18.00 -18.54
N THR A 96 7.72 -17.32 -18.16
CA THR A 96 9.11 -17.61 -18.55
C THR A 96 9.93 -18.15 -17.39
N LYS A 97 11.07 -18.78 -17.71
CA LYS A 97 12.03 -19.23 -16.69
C LYS A 97 12.62 -18.05 -15.91
N THR A 98 12.89 -16.96 -16.58
CA THR A 98 13.43 -15.74 -15.95
C THR A 98 12.44 -15.15 -14.93
N GLU A 99 11.14 -15.14 -15.24
CA GLU A 99 10.12 -14.70 -14.29
C GLU A 99 10.01 -15.65 -13.10
N GLU A 100 10.11 -16.97 -13.32
CA GLU A 100 10.12 -17.93 -12.21
C GLU A 100 11.32 -17.71 -11.28
N GLU A 101 12.52 -17.53 -11.83
CA GLU A 101 13.73 -17.23 -11.06
C GLU A 101 13.59 -15.92 -10.27
N TRP A 102 12.99 -14.91 -10.88
CA TRP A 102 12.70 -13.65 -10.21
C TRP A 102 11.70 -13.81 -9.06
N PHE A 103 10.64 -14.59 -9.24
CA PHE A 103 9.66 -14.86 -8.17
C PHE A 103 10.29 -15.61 -6.99
N ARG A 104 11.21 -16.54 -7.24
CA ARG A 104 11.96 -17.24 -6.18
C ARG A 104 12.88 -16.29 -5.40
N ASN A 105 13.46 -15.31 -6.07
CA ASN A 105 14.23 -14.26 -5.41
C ASN A 105 13.33 -13.37 -4.52
N LEU A 106 12.11 -13.08 -4.97
CA LEU A 106 11.14 -12.32 -4.17
C LEU A 106 10.66 -13.10 -2.94
N GLU A 107 10.48 -14.42 -3.04
CA GLU A 107 10.16 -15.27 -1.88
C GLU A 107 11.23 -15.15 -0.77
N SER A 108 12.49 -15.17 -1.14
CA SER A 108 13.58 -14.98 -0.16
C SER A 108 13.49 -13.61 0.54
N ARG A 109 13.10 -12.58 -0.19
CA ARG A 109 12.92 -11.22 0.38
C ARG A 109 11.69 -11.14 1.27
N SER A 110 10.59 -11.78 0.88
CA SER A 110 9.35 -11.77 1.66
C SER A 110 9.57 -12.31 3.08
N LYS A 111 10.42 -13.33 3.23
CA LYS A 111 10.83 -13.89 4.53
C LYS A 111 11.59 -12.87 5.40
N ASN A 112 12.40 -12.01 4.78
CA ASN A 112 13.15 -10.98 5.50
C ASN A 112 12.27 -9.77 5.89
N VAL A 113 11.25 -9.45 5.11
CA VAL A 113 10.30 -8.37 5.39
C VAL A 113 9.19 -8.85 6.33
N GLY A 114 8.81 -10.13 6.23
CA GLY A 114 7.81 -10.76 7.10
C GLY A 114 6.40 -10.79 6.52
N PHE A 115 6.22 -10.73 5.19
CA PHE A 115 4.92 -10.89 4.57
C PHE A 115 4.75 -12.25 3.89
N GLU A 116 3.51 -12.69 3.75
CA GLU A 116 3.18 -13.96 3.11
C GLU A 116 3.37 -13.90 1.60
N PHE A 117 4.09 -14.91 1.06
CA PHE A 117 4.38 -15.05 -0.36
C PHE A 117 4.35 -16.54 -0.70
N ASN A 118 3.27 -16.99 -1.31
CA ASN A 118 2.98 -18.41 -1.47
C ASN A 118 3.00 -18.81 -2.94
N PHE A 119 3.89 -19.74 -3.31
CA PHE A 119 3.75 -20.44 -4.59
C PHE A 119 2.52 -21.35 -4.54
N ILE A 120 1.65 -21.22 -5.52
CA ILE A 120 0.41 -21.99 -5.59
C ILE A 120 0.29 -22.75 -6.91
N THR A 121 -0.48 -23.80 -6.91
CA THR A 121 -0.80 -24.59 -8.10
C THR A 121 -1.82 -23.89 -9.00
N LYS A 122 -1.91 -24.31 -10.26
CA LYS A 122 -2.94 -23.83 -11.20
C LYS A 122 -4.35 -24.09 -10.67
N ALA A 123 -4.57 -25.23 -10.03
CA ALA A 123 -5.87 -25.59 -9.45
C ALA A 123 -6.27 -24.67 -8.28
N GLU A 124 -5.31 -24.29 -7.43
CA GLU A 124 -5.53 -23.31 -6.35
C GLU A 124 -5.78 -21.92 -6.91
N ALA A 125 -4.97 -21.50 -7.89
CA ALA A 125 -5.16 -20.23 -8.57
C ALA A 125 -6.53 -20.11 -9.24
N GLN A 126 -7.00 -21.19 -9.88
CA GLN A 126 -8.31 -21.26 -10.53
C GLN A 126 -9.46 -21.16 -9.53
N LYS A 127 -9.29 -21.65 -8.30
CA LYS A 127 -10.28 -21.47 -7.23
C LYS A 127 -10.34 -20.02 -6.73
N LEU A 128 -9.17 -19.36 -6.63
CA LEU A 128 -9.08 -17.98 -6.20
C LEU A 128 -9.58 -16.99 -7.27
N ASN A 129 -9.33 -17.29 -8.52
CA ASN A 129 -9.78 -16.46 -9.66
C ASN A 129 -10.32 -17.35 -10.79
N PRO A 130 -11.63 -17.68 -10.78
CA PRO A 130 -12.25 -18.54 -11.77
C PRO A 130 -12.25 -17.99 -13.21
N PHE A 131 -12.12 -16.67 -13.35
CA PHE A 131 -12.19 -15.99 -14.64
C PHE A 131 -10.87 -15.95 -15.41
N MET A 132 -9.76 -16.32 -14.76
CA MET A 132 -8.43 -16.28 -15.36
C MET A 132 -8.00 -17.64 -15.85
N ASN A 133 -7.36 -17.70 -17.03
CA ASN A 133 -6.78 -18.94 -17.56
C ASN A 133 -5.31 -19.05 -17.14
N PHE A 134 -4.98 -20.14 -16.44
CA PHE A 134 -3.63 -20.44 -15.95
C PHE A 134 -2.89 -21.51 -16.74
N ASP A 135 -3.43 -22.01 -17.87
CA ASP A 135 -2.85 -23.15 -18.61
C ASP A 135 -1.39 -22.91 -19.00
N LYS A 136 -1.08 -21.72 -19.47
CA LYS A 136 0.27 -21.32 -19.88
C LYS A 136 1.16 -20.86 -18.73
N ALA A 137 0.64 -20.80 -17.52
CA ALA A 137 1.41 -20.35 -16.35
C ALA A 137 2.54 -21.35 -16.05
N ARG A 138 3.76 -20.82 -15.93
CA ARG A 138 4.93 -21.56 -15.46
C ARG A 138 5.07 -21.50 -13.94
N VAL A 139 4.77 -20.35 -13.39
CA VAL A 139 4.81 -20.07 -11.95
C VAL A 139 3.65 -19.17 -11.57
N ILE A 140 3.06 -19.43 -10.41
CA ILE A 140 1.96 -18.65 -9.87
C ILE A 140 2.26 -18.37 -8.40
N VAL A 141 2.08 -17.12 -7.98
CA VAL A 141 2.26 -16.69 -6.60
C VAL A 141 1.00 -16.00 -6.11
N ASN A 142 0.62 -16.31 -4.90
CA ASN A 142 -0.41 -15.61 -4.13
C ASN A 142 0.23 -14.85 -2.97
N THR A 143 -0.11 -13.56 -2.84
CA THR A 143 0.22 -12.70 -1.70
C THR A 143 -1.08 -12.33 -0.99
N PRO A 144 -1.52 -13.10 0.03
CA PRO A 144 -2.86 -13.01 0.60
C PRO A 144 -3.11 -11.72 1.41
N ASN A 145 -2.04 -11.03 1.80
CA ASN A 145 -2.13 -9.78 2.55
C ASN A 145 -2.24 -8.53 1.66
N ASP A 146 -2.08 -8.68 0.36
CA ASP A 146 -2.31 -7.62 -0.62
C ASP A 146 -3.80 -7.24 -0.69
N GLY A 147 -4.08 -6.07 -1.21
CA GLY A 147 -5.45 -5.61 -1.37
C GLY A 147 -5.53 -4.30 -2.16
N HIS A 148 -6.63 -3.61 -1.95
CA HIS A 148 -6.84 -2.30 -2.56
C HIS A 148 -7.59 -1.37 -1.61
N VAL A 149 -7.48 -0.07 -1.90
CA VAL A 149 -8.16 1.01 -1.18
C VAL A 149 -8.81 1.97 -2.16
N ASP A 150 -9.81 2.72 -1.73
CA ASP A 150 -10.06 4.02 -2.34
C ASP A 150 -9.01 5.01 -1.86
N PRO A 151 -8.20 5.61 -2.76
CA PRO A 151 -7.08 6.47 -2.36
C PRO A 151 -7.49 7.67 -1.51
N THR A 152 -8.67 8.24 -1.74
CA THR A 152 -9.17 9.38 -0.95
C THR A 152 -9.55 8.94 0.46
N SER A 153 -10.18 7.79 0.60
CA SER A 153 -10.68 7.29 1.88
C SER A 153 -9.58 6.96 2.90
N VAL A 154 -8.36 6.66 2.47
CA VAL A 154 -7.22 6.45 3.38
C VAL A 154 -6.46 7.73 3.72
N VAL A 155 -6.52 8.75 2.87
CA VAL A 155 -5.83 10.02 3.07
C VAL A 155 -6.59 10.92 4.04
N MET A 156 -7.91 10.95 3.97
CA MET A 156 -8.74 11.82 4.81
C MET A 156 -8.62 11.53 6.32
N PRO A 157 -8.63 10.26 6.78
CA PRO A 157 -8.35 9.94 8.18
C PRO A 157 -6.97 10.39 8.66
N LEU A 158 -5.92 10.19 7.85
CA LEU A 158 -4.57 10.67 8.16
C LEU A 158 -4.53 12.19 8.36
N ALA A 159 -5.18 12.95 7.47
CA ALA A 159 -5.27 14.40 7.61
C ALA A 159 -6.02 14.83 8.88
N LYS A 160 -7.04 14.08 9.29
CA LYS A 160 -7.80 14.33 10.53
C LYS A 160 -6.97 14.06 11.76
N LEU A 161 -6.20 12.97 11.79
CA LEU A 161 -5.33 12.61 12.92
C LEU A 161 -4.12 13.54 13.07
N SER A 162 -3.77 14.29 12.03
CA SER A 162 -2.64 15.23 12.01
C SER A 162 -3.00 16.63 12.47
N ARG A 163 -4.21 16.86 12.96
CA ARG A 163 -4.71 18.14 13.51
C ARG A 163 -4.53 18.17 15.01
#